data_2073558ac42415f889832d413c161608
#
_entry.id   2073558ac42415f889832d413c161608
#
_cell.length_a   1.000
_cell.length_b   1.000
_cell.length_c   1.000
_cell.angle_alpha   90.00
_cell.angle_beta   90.00
_cell.angle_gamma   90.00
#
_symmetry.space_group_name_H-M   'P 1'
#
loop_
_entity.id
_entity.type
_entity.pdbx_description
1 polymer ?
#
loop_
_entity_poly.entity_id
_entity_poly.type
_entity_poly.pdbx_seq_one_letter_code
_entity_poly.pdbx_strand_id
1 'polypeptide(L)'
;MNPFPFKSVLTLLLSGTLAMGSAHLAFADDDDDDDERGREKSGWFDSRETLAPVVNATYSEECGACHMAYQPGLLPPQAWAQIMTPDALANHYGDDASLSEALRTEISAFLGANATDVAQQMAPSGASNAGAASGSLPRITESTDFKREHDEIPARLVTGNPEVGSFSQCNACHRKAAEGNYDERWIDIPGHGPWKD
;
A
#
# COMPACT_ATOMS: atom_id res chain seq x y z
N MET A 1 -22.06 -53.03 -1.77
CA MET A 1 -21.90 -54.19 -2.68
C MET A 1 -22.06 -53.68 -4.08
N ASN A 2 -21.03 -53.68 -4.75
CA ASN A 2 -20.72 -53.91 -6.15
C ASN A 2 -19.58 -53.06 -6.66
N PRO A 3 -18.70 -53.71 -7.43
CA PRO A 3 -17.34 -53.25 -7.63
C PRO A 3 -17.10 -52.64 -9.00
N PHE A 4 -15.92 -52.04 -9.12
CA PHE A 4 -15.27 -51.54 -10.33
C PHE A 4 -15.20 -52.55 -11.50
N PRO A 5 -14.96 -52.08 -12.75
CA PRO A 5 -13.70 -52.51 -13.32
C PRO A 5 -12.86 -51.41 -14.01
N PHE A 6 -11.55 -51.52 -13.84
CA PHE A 6 -10.44 -51.04 -14.66
C PHE A 6 -10.62 -51.34 -16.14
N LYS A 7 -10.23 -50.41 -17.01
CA LYS A 7 -9.77 -50.76 -18.35
C LYS A 7 -8.54 -49.90 -18.72
N SER A 8 -7.42 -50.60 -18.75
CA SER A 8 -6.16 -50.19 -19.40
C SER A 8 -6.29 -50.28 -20.94
N VAL A 9 -5.73 -49.37 -21.66
CA VAL A 9 -5.26 -49.53 -23.05
C VAL A 9 -4.19 -48.45 -23.29
N LEU A 10 -2.99 -48.77 -23.40
CA LEU A 10 -2.12 -49.29 -24.42
C LEU A 10 -1.45 -48.20 -25.27
N THR A 11 -0.19 -48.17 -25.11
CA THR A 11 0.97 -47.59 -25.80
C THR A 11 0.83 -47.47 -27.32
N LEU A 12 1.29 -46.37 -27.90
CA LEU A 12 1.85 -46.38 -29.24
C LEU A 12 3.05 -45.40 -29.34
N LEU A 13 4.21 -45.99 -29.52
CA LEU A 13 5.46 -45.37 -29.95
C LEU A 13 5.39 -45.15 -31.47
N LEU A 14 5.80 -43.97 -31.94
CA LEU A 14 6.29 -43.88 -33.33
C LEU A 14 7.48 -42.90 -33.40
N SER A 15 8.54 -43.46 -33.93
CA SER A 15 9.85 -42.90 -34.17
C SER A 15 9.92 -42.11 -35.49
N GLY A 16 10.92 -41.26 -35.60
CA GLY A 16 11.50 -40.78 -36.88
C GLY A 16 11.23 -39.31 -37.12
N THR A 17 12.12 -38.45 -37.51
CA THR A 17 13.35 -38.57 -38.30
C THR A 17 14.17 -37.28 -38.15
N LEU A 18 15.46 -37.48 -38.21
CA LEU A 18 16.55 -36.50 -38.28
C LEU A 18 16.47 -35.71 -39.60
N ALA A 19 16.59 -34.37 -39.56
CA ALA A 19 16.96 -33.57 -40.71
C ALA A 19 17.98 -32.51 -40.29
N MET A 20 19.22 -32.69 -40.77
CA MET A 20 20.29 -31.70 -40.81
C MET A 20 19.95 -30.60 -41.81
N GLY A 21 20.35 -29.38 -41.56
CA GLY A 21 20.38 -28.40 -42.63
C GLY A 21 20.63 -26.95 -42.19
N SER A 22 21.87 -26.53 -42.37
CA SER A 22 22.29 -25.20 -42.84
C SER A 22 22.60 -24.12 -41.79
N ALA A 23 23.90 -23.95 -41.58
CA ALA A 23 24.51 -22.71 -41.06
C ALA A 23 24.19 -21.53 -41.99
N HIS A 24 23.61 -20.49 -41.41
CA HIS A 24 23.67 -19.17 -42.01
C HIS A 24 24.41 -18.26 -41.04
N LEU A 25 25.62 -17.91 -41.46
CA LEU A 25 26.34 -16.76 -40.96
C LEU A 25 25.53 -15.52 -41.38
N ALA A 26 24.96 -14.82 -40.51
CA ALA A 26 24.43 -13.49 -40.73
C ALA A 26 25.07 -12.54 -39.75
N PHE A 27 25.53 -11.47 -40.31
CA PHE A 27 26.28 -10.34 -39.82
C PHE A 27 25.75 -9.73 -38.52
N ALA A 28 26.68 -9.31 -37.68
CA ALA A 28 26.44 -8.38 -36.61
C ALA A 28 26.05 -7.04 -37.24
N ASP A 29 24.84 -6.58 -36.94
CA ASP A 29 24.50 -5.17 -36.84
C ASP A 29 24.42 -4.88 -35.36
N ASP A 30 25.38 -4.07 -34.91
CA ASP A 30 25.36 -3.41 -33.62
C ASP A 30 24.27 -2.29 -33.70
N ASP A 31 23.03 -2.65 -33.42
CA ASP A 31 22.04 -1.67 -33.02
C ASP A 31 22.05 -1.67 -31.49
N ASP A 32 22.73 -0.68 -30.93
CA ASP A 32 22.61 -0.24 -29.55
C ASP A 32 21.16 0.21 -29.31
N ASP A 33 20.24 -0.72 -29.25
CA ASP A 33 18.96 -0.49 -28.62
C ASP A 33 19.22 -0.49 -27.11
N ASP A 34 19.44 0.71 -26.59
CA ASP A 34 19.30 1.05 -25.19
C ASP A 34 17.93 0.56 -24.74
N ASP A 35 17.86 -0.72 -24.32
CA ASP A 35 16.81 -1.24 -23.49
C ASP A 35 16.80 -0.44 -22.17
N GLU A 36 16.28 0.77 -22.25
CA GLU A 36 15.61 1.43 -21.16
C GLU A 36 14.46 0.52 -20.73
N ARG A 37 14.83 -0.63 -20.13
CA ARG A 37 13.92 -1.35 -19.26
C ARG A 37 13.60 -0.38 -18.16
N GLY A 38 12.55 0.38 -18.40
CA GLY A 38 11.90 1.19 -17.39
C GLY A 38 11.82 0.36 -16.13
N ARG A 39 12.63 0.72 -15.16
CA ARG A 39 12.55 0.22 -13.80
C ARG A 39 11.19 0.65 -13.33
N GLU A 40 10.19 -0.20 -13.58
CA GLU A 40 8.87 -0.02 -13.02
C GLU A 40 9.09 0.23 -11.53
N LYS A 41 8.84 1.45 -11.11
CA LYS A 41 8.79 1.82 -9.70
C LYS A 41 7.59 1.05 -9.14
N SER A 42 7.82 -0.19 -8.73
CA SER A 42 6.84 -0.93 -7.95
C SER A 42 6.76 -0.25 -6.58
N GLY A 43 6.06 0.86 -6.55
CA GLY A 43 5.63 1.49 -5.32
C GLY A 43 4.65 0.57 -4.61
N TRP A 44 4.55 0.67 -3.32
CA TRP A 44 3.58 -0.04 -2.49
C TRP A 44 2.14 0.23 -2.94
N PHE A 45 1.93 1.38 -3.55
CA PHE A 45 0.73 1.75 -4.27
C PHE A 45 1.00 1.67 -5.79
N ASP A 46 1.23 0.44 -6.32
CA ASP A 46 1.02 0.28 -7.76
C ASP A 46 -0.39 0.79 -8.05
N SER A 47 -0.53 1.62 -9.09
CA SER A 47 -1.76 2.28 -9.53
C SER A 47 -3.00 1.37 -9.69
N ARG A 48 -2.88 0.10 -9.34
CA ARG A 48 -3.91 -0.95 -9.34
C ARG A 48 -4.27 -1.50 -7.97
N GLU A 49 -3.53 -1.16 -6.91
CA GLU A 49 -3.83 -1.67 -5.57
C GLU A 49 -4.76 -0.73 -4.82
N THR A 50 -5.98 -1.17 -4.65
CA THR A 50 -6.92 -0.58 -3.71
C THR A 50 -6.76 -1.25 -2.35
N LEU A 51 -6.59 -0.45 -1.30
CA LEU A 51 -6.70 -0.94 0.06
C LEU A 51 -8.16 -1.30 0.37
N ALA A 52 -8.37 -2.28 1.23
CA ALA A 52 -9.72 -2.60 1.66
C ALA A 52 -10.39 -1.34 2.26
N PRO A 53 -11.60 -0.97 1.80
CA PRO A 53 -12.30 0.18 2.37
C PRO A 53 -12.64 -0.07 3.84
N VAL A 54 -12.73 1.01 4.62
CA VAL A 54 -13.14 0.94 6.01
C VAL A 54 -14.62 0.57 6.09
N VAL A 55 -14.91 -0.59 6.68
CA VAL A 55 -16.29 -1.12 6.80
C VAL A 55 -16.73 -1.26 8.27
N ASN A 56 -16.04 -0.59 9.21
CA ASN A 56 -16.40 -0.55 10.62
C ASN A 56 -17.02 0.81 10.96
N ALA A 57 -18.29 0.82 11.33
CA ALA A 57 -19.03 2.05 11.62
C ALA A 57 -18.49 2.78 12.86
N THR A 58 -18.18 2.04 13.93
CA THR A 58 -17.61 2.59 15.16
C THR A 58 -16.27 3.28 14.91
N TYR A 59 -15.38 2.61 14.17
CA TYR A 59 -14.09 3.20 13.79
C TYR A 59 -14.26 4.44 12.91
N SER A 60 -15.17 4.38 11.94
CA SER A 60 -15.45 5.52 11.05
C SER A 60 -16.03 6.72 11.79
N GLU A 61 -16.88 6.50 12.77
CA GLU A 61 -17.50 7.56 13.58
C GLU A 61 -16.48 8.20 14.52
N GLU A 62 -15.76 7.40 15.30
CA GLU A 62 -14.85 7.89 16.33
C GLU A 62 -13.58 8.52 15.74
N CYS A 63 -12.94 7.85 14.80
CA CYS A 63 -11.69 8.34 14.20
C CYS A 63 -11.93 9.28 13.01
N GLY A 64 -13.09 9.18 12.37
CA GLY A 64 -13.49 10.04 11.26
C GLY A 64 -13.95 11.44 11.68
N ALA A 65 -14.10 11.71 12.96
CA ALA A 65 -14.61 12.99 13.48
C ALA A 65 -13.65 14.18 13.23
N CYS A 66 -12.35 13.93 13.18
CA CYS A 66 -11.33 14.98 13.01
C CYS A 66 -10.58 14.89 11.67
N HIS A 67 -10.36 13.71 11.16
CA HIS A 67 -9.71 13.43 9.87
C HIS A 67 -10.34 12.19 9.24
N MET A 68 -9.99 11.90 8.00
CA MET A 68 -10.43 10.67 7.34
C MET A 68 -10.04 9.44 8.19
N ALA A 69 -10.98 8.52 8.40
CA ALA A 69 -10.67 7.22 8.99
C ALA A 69 -9.77 6.44 8.01
N TYR A 70 -8.48 6.33 8.35
CA TYR A 70 -7.49 5.71 7.48
C TYR A 70 -7.71 4.21 7.34
N GLN A 71 -7.43 3.65 6.17
CA GLN A 71 -7.47 2.20 6.02
C GLN A 71 -6.44 1.52 6.94
N PRO A 72 -6.85 0.47 7.66
CA PRO A 72 -5.94 -0.24 8.57
C PRO A 72 -4.66 -0.74 7.90
N GLY A 73 -4.73 -1.07 6.59
CA GLY A 73 -3.58 -1.51 5.80
C GLY A 73 -2.47 -0.47 5.62
N LEU A 74 -2.68 0.79 5.98
CA LEU A 74 -1.66 1.84 5.87
C LEU A 74 -0.57 1.77 6.95
N LEU A 75 -0.78 1.02 8.02
CA LEU A 75 0.20 0.79 9.07
C LEU A 75 0.21 -0.68 9.50
N PRO A 76 1.35 -1.18 9.99
CA PRO A 76 1.42 -2.52 10.53
C PRO A 76 0.68 -2.65 11.87
N PRO A 77 0.26 -3.87 12.26
CA PRO A 77 -0.51 -4.10 13.50
C PRO A 77 0.12 -3.50 14.75
N GLN A 78 1.46 -3.54 14.85
CA GLN A 78 2.21 -3.02 16.00
C GLN A 78 2.14 -1.49 16.10
N ALA A 79 2.09 -0.79 14.96
CA ALA A 79 1.92 0.66 14.93
C ALA A 79 0.52 1.05 15.41
N TRP A 80 -0.51 0.36 14.93
CA TRP A 80 -1.86 0.54 15.44
C TRP A 80 -1.98 0.25 16.93
N ALA A 81 -1.35 -0.83 17.42
CA ALA A 81 -1.34 -1.15 18.84
C ALA A 81 -0.71 -0.03 19.70
N GLN A 82 0.34 0.64 19.21
CA GLN A 82 0.94 1.79 19.90
C GLN A 82 0.01 3.00 19.92
N ILE A 83 -0.62 3.33 18.79
CA ILE A 83 -1.58 4.44 18.66
C ILE A 83 -2.79 4.23 19.59
N MET A 84 -3.24 2.99 19.70
CA MET A 84 -4.44 2.64 20.47
C MET A 84 -4.20 2.45 21.97
N THR A 85 -3.02 2.79 22.51
CA THR A 85 -2.83 2.83 23.95
C THR A 85 -3.59 4.00 24.58
N PRO A 86 -4.09 3.90 25.83
CA PRO A 86 -4.80 5.02 26.48
C PRO A 86 -4.01 6.32 26.51
N ASP A 87 -2.70 6.23 26.84
CA ASP A 87 -1.83 7.41 26.91
C ASP A 87 -1.61 8.05 25.54
N ALA A 88 -1.51 7.24 24.49
CA ALA A 88 -1.36 7.73 23.12
C ALA A 88 -2.62 8.40 22.60
N LEU A 89 -3.79 7.90 22.96
CA LEU A 89 -5.08 8.53 22.63
C LEU A 89 -5.31 9.82 23.42
N ALA A 90 -4.91 9.87 24.68
CA ALA A 90 -5.00 11.08 25.49
C ALA A 90 -4.09 12.22 24.98
N ASN A 91 -3.09 11.91 24.17
CA ASN A 91 -2.24 12.87 23.48
C ASN A 91 -1.97 12.41 22.03
N HIS A 92 -3.04 12.33 21.26
CA HIS A 92 -3.01 11.87 19.88
C HIS A 92 -2.46 12.95 18.95
N TYR A 93 -1.13 12.98 18.82
CA TYR A 93 -0.39 13.99 18.06
C TYR A 93 -0.63 15.44 18.49
N GLY A 94 -1.03 15.64 19.74
CA GLY A 94 -1.30 16.94 20.34
C GLY A 94 -2.76 17.18 20.71
N ASP A 95 -3.67 16.35 20.24
CA ASP A 95 -5.11 16.42 20.53
C ASP A 95 -5.55 15.27 21.45
N ASP A 96 -6.66 15.43 22.14
CA ASP A 96 -7.29 14.40 22.96
C ASP A 96 -8.30 13.60 22.10
N ALA A 97 -7.96 12.35 21.80
CA ALA A 97 -8.81 11.37 21.13
C ALA A 97 -9.18 10.20 22.06
N SER A 98 -9.29 10.46 23.36
CA SER A 98 -9.60 9.43 24.36
C SER A 98 -10.93 8.76 24.07
N LEU A 99 -10.96 7.45 24.23
CA LEU A 99 -12.12 6.59 24.04
C LEU A 99 -12.47 5.86 25.33
N SER A 100 -13.73 5.46 25.46
CA SER A 100 -14.09 4.48 26.47
C SER A 100 -13.33 3.17 26.25
N GLU A 101 -13.12 2.39 27.31
CA GLU A 101 -12.43 1.10 27.22
C GLU A 101 -13.11 0.14 26.24
N ALA A 102 -14.43 0.15 26.18
CA ALA A 102 -15.20 -0.69 25.26
C ALA A 102 -14.93 -0.32 23.80
N LEU A 103 -15.03 0.97 23.44
CA LEU A 103 -14.75 1.49 22.09
C LEU A 103 -13.30 1.26 21.69
N ARG A 104 -12.36 1.56 22.61
CA ARG A 104 -10.94 1.33 22.39
C ARG A 104 -10.63 -0.13 22.06
N THR A 105 -11.22 -1.06 22.81
CA THR A 105 -11.02 -2.51 22.61
C THR A 105 -11.59 -2.96 21.26
N GLU A 106 -12.81 -2.53 20.93
CA GLU A 106 -13.45 -2.86 19.64
C GLU A 106 -12.62 -2.35 18.46
N ILE A 107 -12.24 -1.07 18.49
CA ILE A 107 -11.47 -0.44 17.43
C ILE A 107 -10.07 -1.05 17.31
N SER A 108 -9.40 -1.32 18.45
CA SER A 108 -8.10 -2.00 18.44
C SER A 108 -8.15 -3.38 17.79
N ALA A 109 -9.19 -4.15 18.08
CA ALA A 109 -9.41 -5.47 17.49
C ALA A 109 -9.64 -5.36 15.96
N PHE A 110 -10.45 -4.40 15.53
CA PHE A 110 -10.70 -4.13 14.11
C PHE A 110 -9.41 -3.74 13.38
N LEU A 111 -8.66 -2.78 13.90
CA LEU A 111 -7.40 -2.32 13.31
C LEU A 111 -6.37 -3.45 13.22
N GLY A 112 -6.18 -4.22 14.31
CA GLY A 112 -5.25 -5.34 14.34
C GLY A 112 -5.59 -6.46 13.35
N ALA A 113 -6.88 -6.72 13.15
CA ALA A 113 -7.34 -7.76 12.23
C ALA A 113 -7.26 -7.36 10.74
N ASN A 114 -7.25 -6.06 10.43
CA ASN A 114 -7.28 -5.54 9.07
C ASN A 114 -6.00 -4.80 8.67
N ALA A 115 -5.04 -4.65 9.58
CA ALA A 115 -3.71 -4.15 9.29
C ALA A 115 -2.94 -5.14 8.41
N THR A 116 -2.01 -4.66 7.60
CA THR A 116 -1.19 -5.53 6.74
C THR A 116 0.25 -5.60 7.25
N ASP A 117 0.82 -6.80 7.24
CA ASP A 117 2.25 -7.00 7.54
C ASP A 117 3.17 -6.56 6.39
N VAL A 118 2.59 -6.16 5.24
CA VAL A 118 3.34 -5.73 4.06
C VAL A 118 4.24 -4.54 4.38
N ALA A 119 3.75 -3.60 5.20
CA ALA A 119 4.56 -2.48 5.69
C ALA A 119 5.79 -2.91 6.50
N GLN A 120 5.83 -4.12 7.08
CA GLN A 120 7.00 -4.68 7.74
C GLN A 120 7.95 -5.37 6.76
N GLN A 121 7.46 -5.95 5.68
CA GLN A 121 8.27 -6.68 4.70
C GLN A 121 9.05 -5.72 3.78
N MET A 122 8.58 -4.49 3.62
CA MET A 122 9.20 -3.47 2.76
C MET A 122 10.11 -2.50 3.53
N ALA A 123 10.13 -2.59 4.87
CA ALA A 123 11.12 -1.85 5.65
C ALA A 123 12.52 -2.42 5.38
N PRO A 124 13.56 -1.60 5.09
CA PRO A 124 14.94 -2.08 5.01
C PRO A 124 15.28 -2.87 6.25
N SER A 125 15.99 -4.01 6.11
CA SER A 125 16.43 -4.85 7.23
C SER A 125 17.17 -4.00 8.26
N GLY A 126 16.51 -3.65 9.37
CA GLY A 126 17.00 -2.72 10.39
C GLY A 126 16.04 -1.58 10.73
N ALA A 127 15.01 -1.32 9.91
CA ALA A 127 13.97 -0.30 10.16
C ALA A 127 12.74 -0.92 10.86
N SER A 128 12.97 -1.86 11.76
CA SER A 128 11.92 -2.49 12.56
C SER A 128 11.26 -1.55 13.56
N ASN A 129 11.27 -0.25 13.34
CA ASN A 129 10.52 0.75 14.12
C ASN A 129 10.70 2.14 13.47
N ALA A 130 10.13 2.38 12.30
CA ALA A 130 10.13 3.71 11.68
C ALA A 130 9.33 4.78 12.45
N GLY A 131 9.04 4.58 13.71
CA GLY A 131 8.48 5.53 14.66
C GLY A 131 9.06 5.40 16.06
N ALA A 132 9.83 4.32 16.34
CA ALA A 132 10.28 4.05 17.71
C ALA A 132 11.59 4.74 18.11
N ALA A 133 12.24 5.48 17.22
CA ALA A 133 13.56 6.08 17.50
C ALA A 133 13.49 7.32 18.41
N SER A 134 12.30 7.80 18.84
CA SER A 134 12.20 9.07 19.55
C SER A 134 11.02 9.20 20.53
N GLY A 135 10.34 8.12 20.89
CA GLY A 135 9.14 8.23 21.75
C GLY A 135 7.93 8.92 21.07
N SER A 136 7.99 9.16 19.78
CA SER A 136 6.87 9.68 19.00
C SER A 136 5.98 8.55 18.49
N LEU A 137 4.68 8.80 18.39
CA LEU A 137 3.73 7.86 17.82
C LEU A 137 4.03 7.62 16.32
N PRO A 138 3.77 6.40 15.80
CA PRO A 138 3.93 6.08 14.39
C PRO A 138 3.06 6.99 13.50
N ARG A 139 3.58 7.42 12.35
CA ARG A 139 2.85 8.22 11.38
C ARG A 139 2.90 7.57 9.99
N ILE A 140 1.77 7.51 9.30
CA ILE A 140 1.70 7.07 7.90
C ILE A 140 2.65 7.91 7.04
N THR A 141 2.65 9.23 7.24
CA THR A 141 3.48 10.19 6.50
C THR A 141 4.99 10.08 6.78
N GLU A 142 5.39 9.28 7.77
CA GLU A 142 6.80 9.01 8.09
C GLU A 142 7.29 7.67 7.52
N SER A 143 6.40 6.87 6.94
CA SER A 143 6.79 5.62 6.30
C SER A 143 7.70 5.87 5.09
N THR A 144 8.57 4.91 4.78
CA THR A 144 9.49 5.00 3.64
C THR A 144 8.71 5.08 2.33
N ASP A 145 7.64 4.31 2.22
CA ASP A 145 6.82 4.28 1.01
C ASP A 145 6.09 5.60 0.80
N PHE A 146 5.45 6.13 1.85
CA PHE A 146 4.82 7.45 1.76
C PHE A 146 5.81 8.53 1.29
N LYS A 147 7.01 8.56 1.87
CA LYS A 147 8.03 9.55 1.52
C LYS A 147 8.49 9.41 0.08
N ARG A 148 8.65 8.18 -0.41
CA ARG A 148 9.04 7.93 -1.80
C ARG A 148 7.98 8.38 -2.81
N GLU A 149 6.70 8.10 -2.52
CA GLU A 149 5.59 8.44 -3.40
C GLU A 149 5.23 9.94 -3.38
N HIS A 150 5.75 10.71 -2.40
CA HIS A 150 5.40 12.11 -2.21
C HIS A 150 6.60 13.06 -2.23
N ASP A 151 7.82 12.56 -2.53
CA ASP A 151 9.05 13.38 -2.49
C ASP A 151 9.10 14.44 -3.59
N GLU A 152 8.41 14.26 -4.70
CA GLU A 152 8.32 15.20 -5.80
C GLU A 152 7.29 16.31 -5.58
N ILE A 153 6.39 16.16 -4.57
CA ILE A 153 5.32 17.13 -4.33
C ILE A 153 5.85 18.34 -3.55
N PRO A 154 5.87 19.53 -4.13
CA PRO A 154 6.39 20.71 -3.44
C PRO A 154 5.54 21.08 -2.21
N ALA A 155 6.20 21.44 -1.11
CA ALA A 155 5.53 21.83 0.14
C ALA A 155 4.47 22.94 -0.05
N ARG A 156 4.65 23.86 -1.01
CA ARG A 156 3.67 24.91 -1.31
C ARG A 156 2.30 24.39 -1.75
N LEU A 157 2.25 23.18 -2.31
CA LEU A 157 1.00 22.55 -2.74
C LEU A 157 0.29 21.80 -1.60
N VAL A 158 0.96 21.59 -0.48
CA VAL A 158 0.43 20.86 0.68
C VAL A 158 0.39 21.77 1.90
N THR A 159 1.52 21.96 2.60
CA THR A 159 1.56 22.76 3.84
C THR A 159 1.42 24.26 3.56
N GLY A 160 1.74 24.71 2.36
CA GLY A 160 1.52 26.09 1.89
C GLY A 160 0.16 26.30 1.23
N ASN A 161 -0.64 25.28 1.09
CA ASN A 161 -1.98 25.32 0.51
C ASN A 161 -3.05 25.25 1.61
N PRO A 162 -3.85 26.29 1.84
CA PRO A 162 -4.85 26.33 2.92
C PRO A 162 -5.99 25.33 2.70
N GLU A 163 -6.22 24.84 1.47
CA GLU A 163 -7.23 23.83 1.17
C GLU A 163 -6.74 22.40 1.45
N VAL A 164 -5.43 22.22 1.69
CA VAL A 164 -4.82 20.93 2.03
C VAL A 164 -4.27 20.95 3.45
N GLY A 165 -3.36 21.86 3.75
CA GLY A 165 -2.79 22.10 5.08
C GLY A 165 -1.74 21.09 5.52
N SER A 166 -1.92 19.80 5.28
CA SER A 166 -1.03 18.74 5.74
C SER A 166 -1.05 17.51 4.83
N PHE A 167 0.06 16.81 4.74
CA PHE A 167 0.15 15.49 4.11
C PHE A 167 -0.72 14.42 4.78
N SER A 168 -1.21 14.64 5.99
CA SER A 168 -2.17 13.73 6.62
C SER A 168 -3.61 13.90 6.10
N GLN A 169 -3.89 14.93 5.32
CA GLN A 169 -5.18 15.14 4.68
C GLN A 169 -5.24 14.43 3.31
N CYS A 170 -5.13 13.09 3.32
CA CYS A 170 -5.05 12.27 2.11
C CYS A 170 -6.19 12.56 1.13
N ASN A 171 -7.42 12.68 1.65
CA ASN A 171 -8.63 12.94 0.88
C ASN A 171 -8.69 14.35 0.27
N ALA A 172 -7.83 15.28 0.68
CA ALA A 172 -7.74 16.58 0.03
C ALA A 172 -7.19 16.48 -1.40
N CYS A 173 -6.28 15.53 -1.65
CA CYS A 173 -5.70 15.28 -2.96
C CYS A 173 -6.21 13.99 -3.60
N HIS A 174 -6.26 12.89 -2.85
CA HIS A 174 -6.76 11.60 -3.33
C HIS A 174 -8.28 11.53 -3.22
N ARG A 175 -8.97 11.84 -4.29
CA ARG A 175 -10.45 11.96 -4.33
C ARG A 175 -11.21 10.70 -3.89
N LYS A 176 -10.56 9.54 -3.95
CA LYS A 176 -11.11 8.24 -3.56
C LYS A 176 -10.40 7.59 -2.37
N ALA A 177 -9.67 8.36 -1.58
CA ALA A 177 -8.96 7.85 -0.40
C ALA A 177 -9.91 7.18 0.61
N ALA A 178 -11.10 7.74 0.83
CA ALA A 178 -12.08 7.15 1.75
C ALA A 178 -12.54 5.74 1.29
N GLU A 179 -12.49 5.47 -0.02
CA GLU A 179 -12.80 4.17 -0.62
C GLU A 179 -11.58 3.22 -0.63
N GLY A 180 -10.43 3.66 -0.10
CA GLY A 180 -9.17 2.92 -0.14
C GLY A 180 -8.47 2.94 -1.51
N ASN A 181 -8.92 3.81 -2.41
CA ASN A 181 -8.37 3.90 -3.76
C ASN A 181 -7.43 5.12 -3.86
N TYR A 182 -6.13 4.84 -4.03
CA TYR A 182 -5.06 5.83 -4.14
C TYR A 182 -4.47 5.92 -5.55
N ASP A 183 -5.14 5.38 -6.55
CA ASP A 183 -4.72 5.42 -7.95
C ASP A 183 -4.52 6.88 -8.41
N GLU A 184 -3.40 7.15 -9.09
CA GLU A 184 -2.99 8.47 -9.56
C GLU A 184 -4.05 9.17 -10.42
N ARG A 185 -4.88 8.42 -11.15
CA ARG A 185 -5.99 8.95 -11.96
C ARG A 185 -7.00 9.74 -11.12
N TRP A 186 -7.01 9.56 -9.81
CA TRP A 186 -7.92 10.22 -8.88
C TRP A 186 -7.22 11.26 -8.01
N ILE A 187 -5.97 11.62 -8.34
CA ILE A 187 -5.26 12.71 -7.68
C ILE A 187 -5.67 14.04 -8.34
N ASP A 188 -6.10 14.95 -7.48
CA ASP A 188 -6.47 16.30 -7.88
C ASP A 188 -6.16 17.26 -6.72
N ILE A 189 -5.07 18.00 -6.86
CA ILE A 189 -4.58 18.91 -5.82
C ILE A 189 -5.37 20.22 -5.90
N PRO A 190 -6.04 20.64 -4.81
CA PRO A 190 -6.80 21.89 -4.78
C PRO A 190 -5.97 23.09 -5.27
N GLY A 191 -6.52 23.88 -6.19
CA GLY A 191 -5.85 25.03 -6.78
C GLY A 191 -4.73 24.71 -7.77
N HIS A 192 -4.39 23.43 -8.00
CA HIS A 192 -3.36 23.00 -8.96
C HIS A 192 -3.95 22.09 -10.05
N GLY A 193 -4.86 21.20 -9.70
CA GLY A 193 -5.47 20.21 -10.60
C GLY A 193 -4.82 18.83 -10.52
N PRO A 194 -5.03 17.99 -11.56
CA PRO A 194 -4.51 16.62 -11.59
C PRO A 194 -2.96 16.60 -11.49
N TRP A 195 -2.45 15.73 -10.65
CA TRP A 195 -1.01 15.44 -10.54
C TRP A 195 -0.67 14.22 -11.40
N LYS A 196 0.47 14.28 -12.07
CA LYS A 196 1.05 13.17 -12.82
C LYS A 196 2.56 13.23 -12.65
N ASP A 197 3.15 12.10 -12.32
CA ASP A 197 4.60 11.87 -12.32
C ASP A 197 5.15 11.77 -13.74
#